data_e839b3067f6f03a5f47d706a507afa0d
#
_entry.id   e839b3067f6f03a5f47d706a507afa0d
#
_cell.length_a   1.000
_cell.length_b   1.000
_cell.length_c   1.000
_cell.angle_alpha   90.00
_cell.angle_beta   90.00
_cell.angle_gamma   90.00
#
_symmetry.space_group_name_H-M   'P 1'
#
loop_
_entity.id
_entity.type
_entity.pdbx_description
1 polymer ?
#
loop_
_entity_poly.entity_id
_entity_poly.type
_entity_poly.pdbx_seq_one_letter_code
_entity_poly.pdbx_strand_id
1 'polypeptide(L)'
;MVHQTIQGTFRQTNLTNESAEYLGKREELRLAEIELMRHRERVAELRRHLPPGPAVEDHKFIEGPVDLDTGDTPTRTVRLSELFTAADRSLVIYHLMYGKRQTKPCPMCTAWIDGLNGVAHHIAQNVDFAIVSAAEPAALRAHARARGWDRLRLLSAGDSTFKYDLGSEDREGKQDSAISVFNRDSHGTVHHFYTAHPWMSPEIKERGIDLLSPIWHVLDLTPQGRGDWYSKLEYPMRSSA
;
A
#
# COMPACT_ATOMS: atom_id res chain seq x y z
N MET A 1 -5.21 16.24 -22.65
CA MET A 1 -4.63 16.79 -23.89
C MET A 1 -4.29 15.62 -24.80
N VAL A 2 -4.89 15.54 -25.98
CA VAL A 2 -4.54 14.53 -26.99
C VAL A 2 -3.24 15.00 -27.62
N HIS A 3 -2.15 14.25 -27.39
CA HIS A 3 -0.90 14.52 -28.09
C HIS A 3 -1.14 14.33 -29.59
N GLN A 4 -0.89 15.36 -30.38
CA GLN A 4 -0.99 15.29 -31.82
C GLN A 4 0.00 14.27 -32.36
N THR A 5 -0.50 13.33 -33.13
CA THR A 5 0.33 12.37 -33.88
C THR A 5 1.05 13.10 -35.02
N ILE A 6 2.35 13.03 -35.04
CA ILE A 6 3.14 13.45 -36.21
C ILE A 6 3.08 12.29 -37.20
N GLN A 7 2.54 12.55 -38.42
CA GLN A 7 2.41 11.60 -39.53
C GLN A 7 1.60 10.33 -39.25
N GLY A 8 0.55 10.43 -38.45
CA GLY A 8 -0.35 9.28 -38.18
C GLY A 8 0.24 8.17 -37.30
N THR A 9 1.47 8.30 -36.82
CA THR A 9 2.14 7.37 -35.91
C THR A 9 2.25 7.99 -34.52
N PHE A 10 1.86 7.25 -33.50
CA PHE A 10 2.04 7.68 -32.12
C PHE A 10 3.52 7.58 -31.74
N ARG A 11 4.21 8.71 -31.63
CA ARG A 11 5.62 8.74 -31.20
C ARG A 11 5.71 9.16 -29.74
N GLN A 12 6.50 8.42 -28.98
CA GLN A 12 6.78 8.72 -27.57
C GLN A 12 8.05 9.58 -27.41
N THR A 13 8.95 9.54 -28.39
CA THR A 13 10.19 10.31 -28.39
C THR A 13 10.41 10.96 -29.77
N ASN A 14 11.25 12.01 -29.82
CA ASN A 14 11.69 12.65 -31.04
C ASN A 14 13.19 12.42 -31.27
N LEU A 15 13.70 11.26 -30.85
CA LEU A 15 15.08 10.89 -31.04
C LEU A 15 15.34 10.63 -32.53
N THR A 16 16.51 11.07 -33.02
CA THR A 16 17.01 10.74 -34.34
C THR A 16 17.78 9.42 -34.29
N ASN A 17 17.89 8.73 -35.44
CA ASN A 17 18.64 7.47 -35.57
C ASN A 17 18.04 6.25 -34.85
N GLU A 18 16.75 6.23 -34.55
CA GLU A 18 16.06 5.02 -34.10
C GLU A 18 16.00 4.01 -35.24
N SER A 19 16.51 2.79 -35.03
CA SER A 19 16.46 1.73 -36.02
C SER A 19 15.02 1.25 -36.29
N ALA A 20 14.77 0.73 -37.49
CA ALA A 20 13.46 0.16 -37.85
C ALA A 20 13.09 -1.01 -36.93
N GLU A 21 14.07 -1.81 -36.50
CA GLU A 21 13.91 -2.89 -35.58
C GLU A 21 13.44 -2.37 -34.17
N TYR A 22 14.14 -1.34 -33.65
CA TYR A 22 13.76 -0.72 -32.40
C TYR A 22 12.34 -0.16 -32.44
N LEU A 23 11.98 0.56 -33.49
CA LEU A 23 10.66 1.13 -33.70
C LEU A 23 9.58 0.05 -33.74
N GLY A 24 9.84 -1.08 -34.42
CA GLY A 24 8.93 -2.21 -34.48
C GLY A 24 8.70 -2.85 -33.10
N LYS A 25 9.78 -3.09 -32.35
CA LYS A 25 9.70 -3.64 -30.99
C LYS A 25 9.06 -2.67 -30.01
N ARG A 26 9.31 -1.38 -30.14
CA ARG A 26 8.69 -0.34 -29.32
C ARG A 26 7.17 -0.26 -29.56
N GLU A 27 6.73 -0.44 -30.81
CA GLU A 27 5.29 -0.48 -31.11
C GLU A 27 4.62 -1.74 -30.56
N GLU A 28 5.25 -2.90 -30.65
CA GLU A 28 4.77 -4.13 -30.00
C GLU A 28 4.60 -3.93 -28.49
N LEU A 29 5.61 -3.35 -27.81
CA LEU A 29 5.57 -3.03 -26.40
C LEU A 29 4.45 -2.03 -26.09
N ARG A 30 4.27 -0.97 -26.88
CA ARG A 30 3.21 0.03 -26.69
C ARG A 30 1.82 -0.60 -26.72
N LEU A 31 1.57 -1.54 -27.62
CA LEU A 31 0.30 -2.25 -27.69
C LEU A 31 0.06 -3.10 -26.45
N ALA A 32 1.08 -3.81 -25.97
CA ALA A 32 1.02 -4.58 -24.74
C ALA A 32 0.78 -3.67 -23.50
N GLU A 33 1.40 -2.51 -23.42
CA GLU A 33 1.16 -1.50 -22.37
C GLU A 33 -0.30 -1.01 -22.37
N ILE A 34 -0.89 -0.81 -23.55
CA ILE A 34 -2.31 -0.45 -23.69
C ILE A 34 -3.22 -1.57 -23.17
N GLU A 35 -2.92 -2.81 -23.52
CA GLU A 35 -3.69 -3.96 -23.03
C GLU A 35 -3.58 -4.10 -21.51
N LEU A 36 -2.40 -3.90 -20.94
CA LEU A 36 -2.21 -3.87 -19.49
C LEU A 36 -3.09 -2.79 -18.83
N MET A 37 -3.12 -1.58 -19.37
CA MET A 37 -4.00 -0.51 -18.86
C MET A 37 -5.48 -0.91 -18.91
N ARG A 38 -5.95 -1.47 -20.01
CA ARG A 38 -7.33 -1.98 -20.16
C ARG A 38 -7.63 -3.10 -19.17
N HIS A 39 -6.65 -3.99 -18.94
CA HIS A 39 -6.81 -5.06 -17.97
C HIS A 39 -6.93 -4.51 -16.54
N ARG A 40 -6.11 -3.52 -16.18
CA ARG A 40 -6.19 -2.85 -14.87
C ARG A 40 -7.55 -2.19 -14.65
N GLU A 41 -8.11 -1.53 -15.68
CA GLU A 41 -9.47 -0.96 -15.61
C GLU A 41 -10.54 -2.05 -15.37
N ARG A 42 -10.47 -3.17 -16.10
CA ARG A 42 -11.40 -4.29 -15.87
C ARG A 42 -11.31 -4.83 -14.44
N VAL A 43 -10.11 -4.98 -13.90
CA VAL A 43 -9.92 -5.44 -12.50
C VAL A 43 -10.47 -4.41 -11.51
N ALA A 44 -10.26 -3.11 -11.75
CA ALA A 44 -10.83 -2.06 -10.92
C ALA A 44 -12.37 -2.07 -10.96
N GLU A 45 -12.94 -2.31 -12.13
CA GLU A 45 -14.39 -2.44 -12.30
C GLU A 45 -14.95 -3.66 -11.55
N LEU A 46 -14.29 -4.82 -11.65
CA LEU A 46 -14.68 -6.01 -10.88
C LEU A 46 -14.68 -5.74 -9.38
N ARG A 47 -13.71 -4.98 -8.85
CA ARG A 47 -13.72 -4.59 -7.43
C ARG A 47 -14.91 -3.70 -7.11
N ARG A 48 -15.22 -2.71 -7.93
CA ARG A 48 -16.40 -1.81 -7.73
C ARG A 48 -17.73 -2.56 -7.72
N HIS A 49 -17.81 -3.69 -8.41
CA HIS A 49 -19.01 -4.53 -8.49
C HIS A 49 -19.06 -5.65 -7.43
N LEU A 50 -18.12 -5.69 -6.48
CA LEU A 50 -18.23 -6.60 -5.36
C LEU A 50 -19.53 -6.31 -4.59
N PRO A 51 -20.29 -7.34 -4.21
CA PRO A 51 -21.44 -7.15 -3.33
C PRO A 51 -20.97 -6.63 -1.96
N PRO A 52 -21.86 -6.07 -1.14
CA PRO A 52 -21.53 -5.72 0.23
C PRO A 52 -20.91 -6.90 0.97
N GLY A 53 -19.75 -6.70 1.55
CA GLY A 53 -19.07 -7.71 2.35
C GLY A 53 -19.69 -7.86 3.75
N PRO A 54 -19.19 -8.81 4.56
CA PRO A 54 -19.70 -9.05 5.88
C PRO A 54 -19.49 -7.85 6.80
N ALA A 55 -20.40 -7.66 7.76
CA ALA A 55 -20.16 -6.79 8.90
C ALA A 55 -18.95 -7.33 9.68
N VAL A 56 -18.10 -6.43 10.15
CA VAL A 56 -16.93 -6.77 10.95
C VAL A 56 -17.10 -6.27 12.38
N GLU A 57 -16.41 -6.91 13.31
CA GLU A 57 -16.35 -6.46 14.69
C GLU A 57 -15.77 -5.04 14.75
N ASP A 58 -16.31 -4.21 15.65
CA ASP A 58 -15.80 -2.86 15.89
C ASP A 58 -14.53 -2.91 16.76
N HIS A 59 -13.47 -3.43 16.16
CA HIS A 59 -12.16 -3.66 16.79
C HIS A 59 -11.61 -2.41 17.45
N LYS A 60 -10.86 -2.63 18.53
CA LYS A 60 -10.16 -1.58 19.26
C LYS A 60 -8.68 -1.55 18.89
N PHE A 61 -8.15 -0.36 18.82
CA PHE A 61 -6.73 -0.07 18.59
C PHE A 61 -6.23 0.90 19.65
N ILE A 62 -4.94 0.90 19.89
CA ILE A 62 -4.27 1.90 20.70
C ILE A 62 -3.56 2.90 19.77
N GLU A 63 -3.84 4.16 19.97
CA GLU A 63 -3.28 5.28 19.21
C GLU A 63 -2.52 6.22 20.14
N GLY A 64 -1.31 6.62 19.77
CA GLY A 64 -0.54 7.65 20.45
C GLY A 64 -0.90 9.06 19.97
N PRO A 65 -0.21 10.11 20.46
CA PRO A 65 -0.37 11.48 19.98
C PRO A 65 -0.22 11.57 18.45
N VAL A 66 -0.97 12.47 17.81
CA VAL A 66 -0.91 12.66 16.35
C VAL A 66 0.48 13.09 15.90
N ASP A 67 1.07 14.03 16.61
CA ASP A 67 2.44 14.50 16.39
C ASP A 67 3.44 13.49 16.97
N LEU A 68 4.32 12.96 16.12
CA LEU A 68 5.32 11.98 16.51
C LEU A 68 6.39 12.55 17.46
N ASP A 69 6.64 13.84 17.44
CA ASP A 69 7.69 14.50 18.23
C ASP A 69 7.25 14.86 19.65
N THR A 70 5.93 14.79 19.94
CA THR A 70 5.38 15.09 21.27
C THR A 70 5.48 13.94 22.28
N GLY A 71 6.22 12.89 21.95
CA GLY A 71 6.37 11.68 22.79
C GLY A 71 5.35 10.60 22.46
N ASP A 72 5.32 9.55 23.28
CA ASP A 72 4.49 8.34 23.01
C ASP A 72 3.22 8.28 23.87
N THR A 73 3.05 9.25 24.77
CA THR A 73 1.92 9.33 25.70
C THR A 73 1.29 10.74 25.71
N PRO A 74 -0.01 10.87 26.10
CA PRO A 74 -0.92 9.78 26.45
C PRO A 74 -1.37 8.98 25.22
N THR A 75 -1.61 7.70 25.42
CA THR A 75 -2.29 6.87 24.42
C THR A 75 -3.80 6.90 24.64
N ARG A 76 -4.55 6.62 23.57
CA ARG A 76 -6.00 6.46 23.63
C ARG A 76 -6.46 5.19 22.91
N THR A 77 -7.56 4.64 23.34
CA THR A 77 -8.26 3.59 22.62
C THR A 77 -9.14 4.24 21.55
N VAL A 78 -9.06 3.73 20.33
CA VAL A 78 -9.96 4.11 19.21
C VAL A 78 -10.59 2.86 18.62
N ARG A 79 -11.82 2.98 18.12
CA ARG A 79 -12.53 1.87 17.48
C ARG A 79 -12.40 1.97 15.96
N LEU A 80 -12.57 0.84 15.27
CA LEU A 80 -12.59 0.79 13.81
C LEU A 80 -13.60 1.77 13.21
N SER A 81 -14.81 1.84 13.80
CA SER A 81 -15.87 2.75 13.39
C SER A 81 -15.52 4.24 13.54
N GLU A 82 -14.61 4.58 14.45
CA GLU A 82 -14.14 5.95 14.72
C GLU A 82 -13.02 6.40 13.76
N LEU A 83 -12.56 5.51 12.89
CA LEU A 83 -11.51 5.85 11.91
C LEU A 83 -12.06 6.56 10.67
N PHE A 84 -13.37 6.54 10.46
CA PHE A 84 -14.04 7.21 9.34
C PHE A 84 -14.30 8.67 9.66
N THR A 85 -13.80 9.58 8.83
CA THR A 85 -13.99 11.03 9.00
C THR A 85 -15.33 11.54 8.43
N ALA A 86 -15.95 10.80 7.51
CA ALA A 86 -17.28 11.06 6.98
C ALA A 86 -18.02 9.77 6.63
N ALA A 87 -19.35 9.85 6.48
CA ALA A 87 -20.20 8.68 6.29
C ALA A 87 -19.99 7.97 4.95
N ASP A 88 -19.63 8.72 3.94
CA ASP A 88 -19.44 8.26 2.54
C ASP A 88 -17.99 7.94 2.18
N ARG A 89 -17.07 8.04 3.14
CA ARG A 89 -15.67 7.73 2.91
C ARG A 89 -15.40 6.24 3.12
N SER A 90 -14.55 5.68 2.27
CA SER A 90 -13.94 4.36 2.52
C SER A 90 -12.74 4.51 3.46
N LEU A 91 -12.54 3.51 4.29
CA LEU A 91 -11.34 3.38 5.13
C LEU A 91 -10.42 2.33 4.52
N VAL A 92 -9.16 2.69 4.33
CA VAL A 92 -8.10 1.81 3.85
C VAL A 92 -7.08 1.60 4.97
N ILE A 93 -6.79 0.34 5.29
CA ILE A 93 -5.83 -0.02 6.33
C ILE A 93 -4.71 -0.87 5.73
N TYR A 94 -3.47 -0.43 5.89
CA TYR A 94 -2.29 -1.24 5.59
C TYR A 94 -1.84 -2.00 6.84
N HIS A 95 -1.66 -3.33 6.72
CA HIS A 95 -1.23 -4.20 7.80
C HIS A 95 0.30 -4.36 7.78
N LEU A 96 0.97 -3.63 8.65
CA LEU A 96 2.42 -3.72 8.83
C LEU A 96 2.79 -4.99 9.60
N MET A 97 3.70 -5.76 9.05
CA MET A 97 4.32 -6.91 9.74
C MET A 97 5.32 -6.39 10.78
N TYR A 98 4.86 -6.20 12.00
CA TYR A 98 5.65 -5.77 13.16
C TYR A 98 4.88 -6.05 14.45
N GLY A 99 5.59 -6.58 15.45
CA GLY A 99 5.04 -6.90 16.77
C GLY A 99 4.83 -8.39 16.99
N LYS A 100 4.46 -8.77 18.20
CA LYS A 100 4.36 -10.16 18.67
C LYS A 100 5.66 -10.94 18.37
N ARG A 101 5.59 -11.97 17.55
CA ARG A 101 6.77 -12.76 17.17
C ARG A 101 7.74 -12.03 16.24
N GLN A 102 7.27 -11.02 15.52
CA GLN A 102 8.11 -10.23 14.64
C GLN A 102 8.62 -8.98 15.34
N THR A 103 9.78 -9.10 16.01
CA THR A 103 10.36 -8.04 16.84
C THR A 103 10.97 -6.89 16.05
N LYS A 104 11.16 -7.06 14.73
CA LYS A 104 11.63 -6.01 13.82
C LYS A 104 10.60 -5.75 12.73
N PRO A 105 10.39 -4.48 12.33
CA PRO A 105 9.48 -4.19 11.23
C PRO A 105 9.97 -4.82 9.92
N CYS A 106 9.04 -5.29 9.11
CA CYS A 106 9.34 -5.87 7.80
C CYS A 106 9.92 -4.80 6.87
N PRO A 107 11.10 -5.05 6.25
CA PRO A 107 11.71 -4.07 5.35
C PRO A 107 10.86 -3.77 4.11
N MET A 108 10.17 -4.76 3.56
CA MET A 108 9.29 -4.56 2.40
C MET A 108 8.07 -3.72 2.75
N CYS A 109 7.39 -4.02 3.88
CA CYS A 109 6.30 -3.18 4.36
C CYS A 109 6.75 -1.74 4.60
N THR A 110 7.95 -1.57 5.19
CA THR A 110 8.54 -0.24 5.41
C THR A 110 8.73 0.51 4.09
N ALA A 111 9.26 -0.14 3.05
CA ALA A 111 9.43 0.48 1.73
C ALA A 111 8.09 0.91 1.09
N TRP A 112 7.03 0.12 1.26
CA TRP A 112 5.69 0.52 0.79
C TRP A 112 5.14 1.70 1.58
N ILE A 113 5.27 1.67 2.90
CA ILE A 113 4.74 2.75 3.77
C ILE A 113 5.53 4.05 3.53
N ASP A 114 6.83 4.00 3.26
CA ASP A 114 7.61 5.17 2.84
C ASP A 114 7.00 5.85 1.60
N GLY A 115 6.62 5.04 0.60
CA GLY A 115 5.93 5.54 -0.60
C GLY A 115 4.54 6.10 -0.30
N LEU A 116 3.77 5.44 0.57
CA LEU A 116 2.44 5.89 0.98
C LEU A 116 2.50 7.18 1.81
N ASN A 117 3.50 7.35 2.68
CA ASN A 117 3.71 8.58 3.43
C ASN A 117 3.98 9.77 2.48
N GLY A 118 4.76 9.54 1.43
CA GLY A 118 5.03 10.57 0.42
C GLY A 118 3.78 11.12 -0.28
N VAL A 119 2.73 10.30 -0.42
CA VAL A 119 1.46 10.67 -1.08
C VAL A 119 0.27 10.76 -0.12
N ALA A 120 0.49 10.63 1.19
CA ALA A 120 -0.57 10.55 2.20
C ALA A 120 -1.54 11.75 2.14
N HIS A 121 -1.05 12.96 1.88
CA HIS A 121 -1.88 14.16 1.76
C HIS A 121 -2.83 14.13 0.55
N HIS A 122 -2.50 13.43 -0.51
CA HIS A 122 -3.40 13.19 -1.64
C HIS A 122 -4.39 12.06 -1.34
N ILE A 123 -3.94 10.99 -0.68
CA ILE A 123 -4.81 9.88 -0.25
C ILE A 123 -5.91 10.44 0.67
N ALA A 124 -5.57 11.29 1.63
CA ALA A 124 -6.49 11.87 2.60
C ALA A 124 -7.58 12.76 1.98
N GLN A 125 -7.43 13.22 0.74
CA GLN A 125 -8.50 13.94 0.04
C GLN A 125 -9.66 13.01 -0.37
N ASN A 126 -9.42 11.71 -0.50
CA ASN A 126 -10.35 10.76 -1.11
C ASN A 126 -10.83 9.68 -0.12
N VAL A 127 -9.95 9.16 0.71
CA VAL A 127 -10.23 8.06 1.64
C VAL A 127 -9.61 8.32 3.00
N ASP A 128 -10.13 7.67 4.02
CA ASP A 128 -9.44 7.58 5.30
C ASP A 128 -8.38 6.49 5.23
N PHE A 129 -7.20 6.73 5.80
CA PHE A 129 -6.07 5.83 5.66
C PHE A 129 -5.34 5.66 7.00
N ALA A 130 -5.01 4.42 7.35
CA ALA A 130 -4.23 4.11 8.55
C ALA A 130 -3.25 2.95 8.33
N ILE A 131 -2.19 2.95 9.13
CA ILE A 131 -1.25 1.83 9.28
C ILE A 131 -1.58 1.12 10.59
N VAL A 132 -1.80 -0.19 10.52
CA VAL A 132 -2.03 -1.03 11.69
C VAL A 132 -0.88 -2.02 11.84
N SER A 133 -0.32 -2.14 13.04
CA SER A 133 0.64 -3.19 13.40
C SER A 133 0.27 -3.86 14.72
N ALA A 134 0.83 -5.03 14.99
CA ALA A 134 0.71 -5.70 16.29
C ALA A 134 1.79 -5.25 17.30
N ALA A 135 2.66 -4.31 16.91
CA ALA A 135 3.68 -3.76 17.80
C ALA A 135 3.05 -2.82 18.84
N GLU A 136 3.71 -2.73 19.99
CA GLU A 136 3.38 -1.73 21.00
C GLU A 136 3.40 -0.31 20.43
N PRO A 137 2.52 0.59 20.87
CA PRO A 137 2.43 1.95 20.34
C PRO A 137 3.78 2.69 20.32
N ALA A 138 4.55 2.60 21.39
CA ALA A 138 5.86 3.26 21.48
C ALA A 138 6.85 2.72 20.44
N ALA A 139 6.88 1.39 20.22
CA ALA A 139 7.76 0.77 19.25
C ALA A 139 7.36 1.12 17.81
N LEU A 140 6.06 1.12 17.49
CA LEU A 140 5.54 1.55 16.19
C LEU A 140 5.91 3.02 15.91
N ARG A 141 5.70 3.90 16.88
CA ARG A 141 6.00 5.33 16.77
C ARG A 141 7.50 5.61 16.65
N ALA A 142 8.34 4.88 17.39
CA ALA A 142 9.80 4.99 17.26
C ALA A 142 10.26 4.63 15.84
N HIS A 143 9.71 3.56 15.26
CA HIS A 143 9.98 3.22 13.87
C HIS A 143 9.49 4.30 12.90
N ALA A 144 8.29 4.81 13.10
CA ALA A 144 7.71 5.87 12.28
C ALA A 144 8.57 7.16 12.33
N ARG A 145 9.05 7.57 13.50
CA ARG A 145 10.01 8.71 13.63
C ARG A 145 11.28 8.49 12.84
N ALA A 146 11.87 7.31 12.98
CA ALA A 146 13.10 6.95 12.25
C ALA A 146 12.90 6.94 10.72
N ARG A 147 11.66 6.78 10.23
CA ARG A 147 11.29 6.80 8.81
C ARG A 147 10.69 8.13 8.34
N GLY A 148 10.40 9.07 9.24
CA GLY A 148 9.73 10.32 8.90
C GLY A 148 8.26 10.12 8.45
N TRP A 149 7.54 9.17 9.05
CA TRP A 149 6.12 8.92 8.72
C TRP A 149 5.19 9.90 9.45
N ASP A 150 5.34 11.17 9.19
CA ASP A 150 4.65 12.27 9.86
C ASP A 150 3.22 12.53 9.37
N ARG A 151 2.79 11.86 8.30
CA ARG A 151 1.50 12.08 7.62
C ARG A 151 0.55 10.90 7.70
N LEU A 152 0.93 9.85 8.42
CA LEU A 152 0.17 8.62 8.50
C LEU A 152 -0.43 8.43 9.89
N ARG A 153 -1.67 7.95 9.93
CA ARG A 153 -2.30 7.52 11.17
C ARG A 153 -1.76 6.15 11.56
N LEU A 154 -1.25 6.02 12.78
CA LEU A 154 -0.54 4.83 13.27
C LEU A 154 -1.32 4.20 14.41
N LEU A 155 -1.69 2.93 14.27
CA LEU A 155 -2.54 2.21 15.20
C LEU A 155 -1.86 0.91 15.64
N SER A 156 -1.90 0.61 16.93
CA SER A 156 -1.50 -0.68 17.49
C SER A 156 -2.74 -1.57 17.69
N ALA A 157 -2.68 -2.77 17.14
CA ALA A 157 -3.67 -3.83 17.29
C ALA A 157 -3.15 -4.99 18.17
N GLY A 158 -2.14 -4.77 19.02
CA GLY A 158 -1.48 -5.83 19.78
C GLY A 158 -2.43 -6.73 20.58
N ASP A 159 -3.43 -6.13 21.23
CA ASP A 159 -4.43 -6.83 22.04
C ASP A 159 -5.73 -7.14 21.29
N SER A 160 -5.83 -6.80 20.00
CA SER A 160 -7.01 -7.02 19.16
C SER A 160 -6.83 -8.24 18.27
N THR A 161 -7.94 -8.92 17.96
CA THR A 161 -7.97 -9.99 16.95
C THR A 161 -8.00 -9.46 15.51
N PHE A 162 -8.04 -8.15 15.30
CA PHE A 162 -8.22 -7.50 14.00
C PHE A 162 -7.32 -8.10 12.91
N LYS A 163 -6.02 -8.23 13.17
CA LYS A 163 -5.08 -8.75 12.18
C LYS A 163 -5.31 -10.24 11.90
N TYR A 164 -5.70 -11.02 12.91
CA TYR A 164 -6.06 -12.42 12.75
C TYR A 164 -7.35 -12.57 11.92
N ASP A 165 -8.38 -11.80 12.25
CA ASP A 165 -9.68 -11.86 11.57
C ASP A 165 -9.58 -11.44 10.10
N LEU A 166 -8.67 -10.54 9.77
CA LEU A 166 -8.38 -10.09 8.39
C LEU A 166 -7.28 -10.92 7.69
N GLY A 167 -6.84 -12.03 8.28
CA GLY A 167 -5.88 -12.96 7.68
C GLY A 167 -4.44 -12.43 7.58
N SER A 168 -4.10 -11.37 8.33
CA SER A 168 -2.74 -10.82 8.38
C SER A 168 -1.95 -11.17 9.65
N GLU A 169 -2.46 -12.14 10.41
CA GLU A 169 -1.82 -12.75 11.57
C GLU A 169 -2.31 -14.19 11.71
N ASP A 170 -1.45 -15.14 12.05
CA ASP A 170 -1.85 -16.50 12.39
C ASP A 170 -2.11 -16.68 13.90
N ARG A 171 -2.57 -17.88 14.29
CA ARG A 171 -2.86 -18.20 15.70
C ARG A 171 -1.64 -18.14 16.61
N GLU A 172 -0.45 -18.30 16.08
CA GLU A 172 0.81 -18.21 16.81
C GLU A 172 1.35 -16.78 16.87
N GLY A 173 0.67 -15.79 16.29
CA GLY A 173 1.08 -14.38 16.24
C GLY A 173 2.15 -14.07 15.18
N LYS A 174 2.36 -14.97 14.20
CA LYS A 174 3.17 -14.67 13.03
C LYS A 174 2.44 -13.66 12.15
N GLN A 175 3.15 -12.65 11.71
CA GLN A 175 2.58 -11.55 10.95
C GLN A 175 2.63 -11.80 9.45
N ASP A 176 1.60 -11.32 8.74
CA ASP A 176 1.60 -11.15 7.30
C ASP A 176 1.17 -9.72 6.95
N SER A 177 1.48 -9.30 5.72
CA SER A 177 1.09 -7.99 5.21
C SER A 177 -0.17 -8.10 4.34
N ALA A 178 -1.01 -7.09 4.45
CA ALA A 178 -2.21 -6.96 3.64
C ALA A 178 -2.60 -5.49 3.52
N ILE A 179 -3.51 -5.20 2.62
CA ILE A 179 -4.24 -3.95 2.59
C ILE A 179 -5.73 -4.26 2.56
N SER A 180 -6.47 -3.75 3.55
CA SER A 180 -7.91 -3.98 3.68
C SER A 180 -8.68 -2.69 3.48
N VAL A 181 -9.84 -2.79 2.86
CA VAL A 181 -10.77 -1.68 2.60
C VAL A 181 -12.09 -1.95 3.30
N PHE A 182 -12.61 -0.94 3.95
CA PHE A 182 -13.88 -0.98 4.68
C PHE A 182 -14.78 0.16 4.25
N ASN A 183 -16.08 -0.09 4.29
CA ASN A 183 -17.12 0.91 4.12
C ASN A 183 -18.02 0.89 5.35
N ARG A 184 -18.74 1.98 5.57
CA ARG A 184 -19.70 2.10 6.65
C ARG A 184 -21.09 2.33 6.06
N ASP A 185 -22.08 1.57 6.52
CA ASP A 185 -23.47 1.75 6.10
C ASP A 185 -24.14 2.94 6.82
N SER A 186 -25.39 3.23 6.44
CA SER A 186 -26.17 4.32 7.02
C SER A 186 -26.51 4.13 8.50
N HIS A 187 -26.37 2.92 9.05
CA HIS A 187 -26.57 2.60 10.45
C HIS A 187 -25.27 2.68 11.27
N GLY A 188 -24.16 2.97 10.60
CA GLY A 188 -22.84 3.05 11.23
C GLY A 188 -22.10 1.72 11.34
N THR A 189 -22.67 0.62 10.81
CA THR A 189 -22.03 -0.68 10.77
C THR A 189 -20.88 -0.69 9.79
N VAL A 190 -19.71 -1.16 10.21
CA VAL A 190 -18.53 -1.29 9.35
C VAL A 190 -18.60 -2.64 8.63
N HIS A 191 -18.42 -2.58 7.32
CA HIS A 191 -18.39 -3.74 6.45
C HIS A 191 -17.01 -3.88 5.80
N HIS A 192 -16.49 -5.11 5.74
CA HIS A 192 -15.33 -5.42 4.92
C HIS A 192 -15.71 -5.33 3.45
N PHE A 193 -14.91 -4.60 2.67
CA PHE A 193 -15.13 -4.50 1.22
C PHE A 193 -14.16 -5.39 0.43
N TYR A 194 -12.85 -5.28 0.71
CA TYR A 194 -11.82 -6.00 -0.05
C TYR A 194 -10.53 -6.10 0.76
N THR A 195 -9.79 -7.19 0.58
CA THR A 195 -8.42 -7.32 1.08
C THR A 195 -7.52 -7.86 -0.03
N ALA A 196 -6.38 -7.21 -0.22
CA ALA A 196 -5.30 -7.68 -1.07
C ALA A 196 -4.10 -8.11 -0.23
N HIS A 197 -3.46 -9.19 -0.66
CA HIS A 197 -2.22 -9.70 -0.08
C HIS A 197 -1.09 -9.67 -1.12
N PRO A 198 0.19 -9.62 -0.70
CA PRO A 198 1.33 -9.79 -1.61
C PRO A 198 1.25 -11.13 -2.36
N TRP A 199 0.86 -12.18 -1.66
CA TRP A 199 0.74 -13.55 -2.16
C TRP A 199 -0.68 -13.82 -2.66
N MET A 200 -1.01 -13.36 -3.87
CA MET A 200 -2.31 -13.62 -4.50
C MET A 200 -2.35 -14.98 -5.22
N SER A 201 -1.19 -15.50 -5.62
CA SER A 201 -1.03 -16.78 -6.31
C SER A 201 0.41 -17.27 -6.13
N PRO A 202 0.65 -18.60 -6.05
CA PRO A 202 1.99 -19.17 -5.94
C PRO A 202 2.95 -18.76 -7.07
N GLU A 203 2.42 -18.51 -8.27
CA GLU A 203 3.22 -18.13 -9.45
C GLU A 203 3.65 -16.66 -9.42
N ILE A 204 2.95 -15.81 -8.67
CA ILE A 204 3.12 -14.35 -8.73
C ILE A 204 4.03 -13.83 -7.62
N LYS A 205 4.42 -14.62 -6.65
CA LYS A 205 5.35 -14.28 -5.57
C LYS A 205 5.35 -12.80 -5.16
N GLU A 206 4.74 -12.44 -4.05
CA GLU A 206 4.74 -11.09 -3.47
C GLU A 206 4.29 -9.92 -4.38
N ARG A 207 3.72 -10.21 -5.56
CA ARG A 207 3.31 -9.18 -6.53
C ARG A 207 1.87 -8.70 -6.37
N GLY A 208 1.09 -9.27 -5.46
CA GLY A 208 -0.34 -8.98 -5.34
C GLY A 208 -0.67 -7.53 -4.99
N ILE A 209 0.24 -6.80 -4.34
CA ILE A 209 0.09 -5.40 -3.97
C ILE A 209 1.18 -4.49 -4.57
N ASP A 210 1.89 -4.94 -5.59
CA ASP A 210 2.93 -4.16 -6.29
C ASP A 210 2.46 -2.77 -6.72
N LEU A 211 1.19 -2.66 -7.14
CA LEU A 211 0.60 -1.41 -7.60
C LEU A 211 0.61 -0.30 -6.55
N LEU A 212 0.87 -0.63 -5.28
CA LEU A 212 0.93 0.32 -4.17
C LEU A 212 2.33 0.87 -3.92
N SER A 213 3.36 0.36 -4.62
CA SER A 213 4.74 0.80 -4.47
C SER A 213 5.35 1.20 -5.81
N PRO A 214 5.88 2.42 -5.95
CA PRO A 214 6.47 2.87 -7.21
C PRO A 214 7.79 2.15 -7.54
N ILE A 215 8.51 1.61 -6.54
CA ILE A 215 9.85 1.03 -6.78
C ILE A 215 9.82 -0.12 -7.77
N TRP A 216 8.82 -1.02 -7.66
CA TRP A 216 8.71 -2.15 -8.57
C TRP A 216 8.45 -1.72 -10.01
N HIS A 217 7.60 -0.72 -10.20
CA HIS A 217 7.29 -0.17 -11.51
C HIS A 217 8.50 0.54 -12.13
N VAL A 218 9.28 1.26 -11.31
CA VAL A 218 10.52 1.91 -11.79
C VAL A 218 11.55 0.87 -12.23
N LEU A 219 11.73 -0.21 -11.45
CA LEU A 219 12.65 -1.30 -11.82
C LEU A 219 12.20 -2.01 -13.10
N ASP A 220 10.91 -2.27 -13.25
CA ASP A 220 10.35 -2.91 -14.46
C ASP A 220 10.52 -2.06 -15.75
N LEU A 221 10.83 -0.76 -15.64
CA LEU A 221 11.15 0.08 -16.79
C LEU A 221 12.60 -0.07 -17.27
N THR A 222 13.44 -0.74 -16.47
CA THR A 222 14.88 -0.84 -16.78
C THR A 222 15.19 -2.16 -17.51
N PRO A 223 16.26 -2.21 -18.35
CA PRO A 223 16.68 -3.45 -18.98
C PRO A 223 17.03 -4.57 -18.01
N GLN A 224 17.45 -4.25 -16.78
CA GLN A 224 17.81 -5.20 -15.74
C GLN A 224 16.59 -5.75 -15.01
N GLY A 225 15.44 -5.02 -15.06
CA GLY A 225 14.24 -5.39 -14.29
C GLY A 225 14.47 -5.36 -12.78
N ARG A 226 13.72 -6.16 -12.06
CA ARG A 226 13.77 -6.24 -10.58
C ARG A 226 14.96 -7.02 -10.06
N GLY A 227 15.46 -8.00 -10.80
CA GLY A 227 16.46 -8.94 -10.33
C GLY A 227 16.07 -9.57 -8.99
N ASP A 228 17.05 -9.85 -8.17
CA ASP A 228 16.89 -10.39 -6.81
C ASP A 228 16.86 -9.30 -5.73
N TRP A 229 16.61 -8.05 -6.12
CA TRP A 229 16.59 -6.95 -5.17
C TRP A 229 15.45 -7.09 -4.17
N TYR A 230 15.78 -6.89 -2.90
CA TYR A 230 14.82 -6.83 -1.81
C TYR A 230 15.12 -5.62 -0.91
N SER A 231 14.09 -4.98 -0.38
CA SER A 231 14.24 -3.80 0.46
C SER A 231 14.94 -4.10 1.78
N LYS A 232 15.64 -3.09 2.31
CA LYS A 232 16.30 -3.13 3.62
C LYS A 232 15.81 -1.96 4.46
N LEU A 233 15.90 -2.08 5.78
CA LEU A 233 15.59 -0.98 6.69
C LEU A 233 16.63 0.15 6.58
N GLU A 234 17.88 -0.20 6.26
CA GLU A 234 18.99 0.73 6.10
C GLU A 234 19.79 0.38 4.84
N TYR A 235 20.25 1.40 4.16
CA TYR A 235 21.15 1.29 3.02
C TYR A 235 22.47 1.99 3.33
N PRO A 236 23.64 1.45 2.87
CA PRO A 236 24.89 2.17 2.98
C PRO A 236 24.75 3.54 2.29
N MET A 237 25.28 4.58 2.94
CA MET A 237 25.36 5.88 2.29
C MET A 237 26.13 5.72 0.97
N ARG A 238 25.55 6.25 -0.11
CA ARG A 238 26.31 6.33 -1.37
C ARG A 238 27.53 7.21 -1.09
N SER A 239 28.73 6.63 -1.23
CA SER A 239 29.93 7.45 -1.31
C SER A 239 29.68 8.46 -2.45
N SER A 240 29.74 9.74 -2.14
CA SER A 240 29.79 10.80 -3.16
C SER A 240 30.95 10.48 -4.10
N ALA A 241 30.61 10.11 -5.34
CA ALA A 241 31.57 9.97 -6.41
C ALA A 241 32.08 11.36 -6.84
#